data_cca18adcd0f69d95821077f064265750
#
_entry.id   cca18adcd0f69d95821077f064265750
#
_cell.length_a   1.000
_cell.length_b   1.000
_cell.length_c   1.000
_cell.angle_alpha   90.00
_cell.angle_beta   90.00
_cell.angle_gamma   90.00
#
_symmetry.space_group_name_H-M   'P 1'
#
loop_
_entity.id
_entity.type
_entity.pdbx_description
1 polymer ?
#
loop_
_entity_poly.entity_id
_entity_poly.type
_entity_poly.pdbx_seq_one_letter_code
_entity_poly.pdbx_strand_id
1 'polypeptide(L)'
;MARISTYAIDAIPSLGDKVIGTDQNSNLRTQNYTLGEIITLFNKQNKLGVADQSVFLFQDDISAGRDLGTISFSAGGGIGTAFSSITTFLISKSSFGGESRAEYLPLFIGKDIILAQLSNINNFGTYKVQNI
;
A
#
# COMPACT_ATOMS: atom_id res chain seq x y z
N MET A 1 12.08 -16.75 38.74
CA MET A 1 12.33 -16.31 37.33
C MET A 1 11.07 -16.60 36.52
N ALA A 2 10.40 -15.57 35.99
CA ALA A 2 9.20 -15.77 35.19
C ALA A 2 9.59 -16.39 33.82
N ARG A 3 8.86 -17.42 33.40
CA ARG A 3 9.07 -18.05 32.11
C ARG A 3 8.12 -17.39 31.08
N ILE A 4 8.62 -17.06 29.90
CA ILE A 4 7.80 -16.46 28.82
C ILE A 4 6.60 -17.35 28.49
N SER A 5 6.76 -18.68 28.58
CA SER A 5 5.67 -19.66 28.33
C SER A 5 4.51 -19.62 29.33
N THR A 6 4.62 -18.84 30.42
CA THR A 6 3.55 -18.70 31.42
C THR A 6 2.63 -17.50 31.16
N TYR A 7 2.95 -16.67 30.18
CA TYR A 7 2.09 -15.54 29.78
C TYR A 7 1.01 -16.00 28.81
N ALA A 8 -0.17 -15.46 29.00
CA ALA A 8 -1.25 -15.70 28.05
C ALA A 8 -0.91 -15.13 26.67
N ILE A 9 -1.31 -15.84 25.63
CA ILE A 9 -1.18 -15.33 24.26
C ILE A 9 -2.28 -14.28 24.03
N ASP A 10 -1.88 -13.09 23.60
CA ASP A 10 -2.86 -12.11 23.11
C ASP A 10 -3.36 -12.55 21.75
N ALA A 11 -4.66 -12.88 21.68
CA ALA A 11 -5.30 -13.33 20.45
C ALA A 11 -5.67 -12.18 19.50
N ILE A 12 -5.64 -10.94 19.97
CA ILE A 12 -6.03 -9.73 19.19
C ILE A 12 -4.98 -8.64 19.42
N PRO A 13 -3.76 -8.76 18.84
CA PRO A 13 -2.73 -7.77 19.03
C PRO A 13 -3.16 -6.41 18.45
N SER A 14 -2.77 -5.33 19.14
CA SER A 14 -3.02 -3.95 18.78
C SER A 14 -1.73 -3.18 18.51
N LEU A 15 -1.83 -2.03 17.85
CA LEU A 15 -0.66 -1.18 17.57
C LEU A 15 -0.01 -0.63 18.84
N GLY A 16 -0.74 -0.58 19.96
CA GLY A 16 -0.26 -0.14 21.25
C GLY A 16 0.49 -1.21 22.04
N ASP A 17 0.42 -2.48 21.65
CA ASP A 17 1.09 -3.58 22.34
C ASP A 17 2.60 -3.43 22.27
N LYS A 18 3.28 -3.89 23.32
CA LYS A 18 4.69 -3.62 23.50
C LYS A 18 5.53 -4.87 23.32
N VAL A 19 6.64 -4.69 22.65
CA VAL A 19 7.71 -5.68 22.49
C VAL A 19 8.94 -5.16 23.22
N ILE A 20 9.63 -6.05 23.93
CA ILE A 20 10.88 -5.72 24.61
C ILE A 20 12.04 -5.96 23.64
N GLY A 21 12.90 -4.98 23.50
CA GLY A 21 14.11 -5.08 22.70
C GLY A 21 15.27 -4.32 23.28
N THR A 22 16.40 -4.33 22.57
CA THR A 22 17.61 -3.62 22.95
C THR A 22 17.81 -2.41 22.04
N ASP A 23 17.97 -1.23 22.62
CA ASP A 23 18.26 0.00 21.87
C ASP A 23 19.77 0.14 21.64
N GLN A 24 20.18 0.01 20.38
CA GLN A 24 21.57 0.14 19.96
C GLN A 24 22.12 1.56 20.19
N ASN A 25 21.27 2.58 20.07
CA ASN A 25 21.67 3.99 20.20
C ASN A 25 21.73 4.47 21.65
N SER A 26 21.16 3.72 22.60
CA SER A 26 21.10 4.04 24.02
C SER A 26 21.97 3.09 24.85
N ASN A 27 23.17 2.80 24.40
CA ASN A 27 24.14 1.96 25.11
C ASN A 27 23.60 0.57 25.48
N LEU A 28 22.88 -0.05 24.52
CA LEU A 28 22.28 -1.39 24.62
C LEU A 28 21.28 -1.54 25.77
N ARG A 29 20.60 -0.46 26.16
CA ARG A 29 19.56 -0.53 27.17
C ARG A 29 18.35 -1.30 26.68
N THR A 30 17.76 -2.04 27.58
CA THR A 30 16.48 -2.71 27.33
C THR A 30 15.36 -1.66 27.30
N GLN A 31 14.58 -1.63 26.21
CA GLN A 31 13.46 -0.71 26.05
C GLN A 31 12.21 -1.44 25.53
N ASN A 32 11.08 -0.80 25.73
CA ASN A 32 9.81 -1.25 25.16
C ASN A 32 9.53 -0.49 23.86
N TYR A 33 9.16 -1.21 22.83
CA TYR A 33 8.70 -0.68 21.55
C TYR A 33 7.25 -1.07 21.32
N THR A 34 6.44 -0.16 20.83
CA THR A 34 5.09 -0.51 20.40
C THR A 34 5.13 -1.20 19.03
N LEU A 35 4.16 -2.04 18.74
CA LEU A 35 4.00 -2.63 17.40
C LEU A 35 3.88 -1.54 16.34
N GLY A 36 3.19 -0.43 16.65
CA GLY A 36 3.07 0.73 15.75
C GLY A 36 4.42 1.37 15.41
N GLU A 37 5.31 1.53 16.38
CA GLU A 37 6.68 2.06 16.15
C GLU A 37 7.51 1.12 15.28
N ILE A 38 7.42 -0.18 15.52
CA ILE A 38 8.11 -1.21 14.71
C ILE A 38 7.62 -1.17 13.27
N ILE A 39 6.31 -1.13 13.05
CA ILE A 39 5.71 -1.03 11.71
C ILE A 39 6.15 0.26 11.02
N THR A 40 6.19 1.37 11.75
CA THR A 40 6.66 2.66 11.21
C THR A 40 8.11 2.59 10.78
N LEU A 41 8.97 1.94 11.57
CA LEU A 41 10.37 1.74 11.22
C LEU A 41 10.53 0.88 9.95
N PHE A 42 9.79 -0.20 9.85
CA PHE A 42 9.79 -1.05 8.65
C PHE A 42 9.33 -0.29 7.40
N ASN A 43 8.28 0.51 7.52
CA ASN A 43 7.78 1.34 6.42
C ASN A 43 8.82 2.39 5.98
N LYS A 44 9.48 3.07 6.93
CA LYS A 44 10.55 4.04 6.63
C LYS A 44 11.73 3.41 5.89
N GLN A 45 12.06 2.18 6.21
CA GLN A 45 13.19 1.48 5.60
C GLN A 45 12.82 0.72 4.32
N ASN A 46 11.58 0.86 3.84
CA ASN A 46 11.07 0.08 2.70
C ASN A 46 11.20 -1.45 2.86
N LYS A 47 11.30 -1.92 4.08
CA LYS A 47 11.51 -3.35 4.38
C LYS A 47 10.23 -4.16 4.41
N LEU A 48 9.08 -3.51 4.60
CA LEU A 48 7.79 -4.12 4.34
C LEU A 48 7.46 -3.91 2.86
N GLY A 49 7.55 -4.96 2.10
CA GLY A 49 6.99 -4.98 0.76
C GLY A 49 5.47 -4.92 0.87
N VAL A 50 4.87 -3.79 0.49
CA VAL A 50 3.44 -3.76 0.27
C VAL A 50 3.21 -4.35 -1.12
N ALA A 51 2.74 -5.59 -1.17
CA ALA A 51 2.27 -6.21 -2.40
C ALA A 51 0.75 -6.26 -2.34
N ASP A 52 0.10 -5.50 -3.18
CA ASP A 52 -1.35 -5.56 -3.39
C ASP A 52 -1.62 -5.74 -4.88
N GLN A 53 -2.51 -6.68 -5.20
CA GLN A 53 -3.04 -6.85 -6.54
C GLN A 53 -4.52 -6.48 -6.52
N SER A 54 -4.83 -5.36 -7.12
CA SER A 54 -6.20 -4.89 -7.22
C SER A 54 -6.62 -4.80 -8.68
N VAL A 55 -7.85 -5.23 -8.96
CA VAL A 55 -8.46 -5.13 -10.28
C VAL A 55 -9.34 -3.89 -10.32
N PHE A 56 -9.23 -3.13 -11.39
CA PHE A 56 -10.05 -1.95 -11.67
C PHE A 56 -10.61 -2.02 -13.08
N LEU A 57 -11.83 -1.55 -13.26
CA LEU A 57 -12.37 -1.35 -14.59
C LEU A 57 -11.84 -0.05 -15.17
N PHE A 58 -11.44 -0.08 -16.45
CA PHE A 58 -11.11 1.15 -17.13
C PHE A 58 -12.39 1.95 -17.44
N GLN A 59 -12.40 3.23 -17.09
CA GLN A 59 -13.48 4.16 -17.38
C GLN A 59 -12.88 5.42 -18.02
N ASP A 60 -13.32 5.75 -19.22
CA ASP A 60 -12.83 6.92 -19.96
C ASP A 60 -13.53 8.21 -19.50
N ASP A 61 -13.67 8.39 -18.21
CA ASP A 61 -14.25 9.56 -17.58
C ASP A 61 -13.42 9.98 -16.39
N ILE A 62 -13.00 11.24 -16.40
CA ILE A 62 -12.22 11.86 -15.31
C ILE A 62 -13.07 12.77 -14.44
N SER A 63 -14.38 12.86 -14.68
CA SER A 63 -15.29 13.75 -13.95
C SER A 63 -15.61 13.23 -12.53
N ALA A 64 -16.17 14.11 -11.72
CA ALA A 64 -16.77 13.72 -10.44
C ALA A 64 -18.01 12.83 -10.70
N GLY A 65 -18.13 11.76 -9.92
CA GLY A 65 -19.24 10.79 -10.07
C GLY A 65 -18.86 9.51 -10.80
N ARG A 66 -17.55 9.23 -10.88
CA ARG A 66 -17.05 7.96 -11.42
C ARG A 66 -17.52 6.78 -10.58
N ASP A 67 -17.69 5.66 -11.25
CA ASP A 67 -18.07 4.41 -10.60
C ASP A 67 -16.98 3.92 -9.63
N LEU A 68 -17.39 3.18 -8.62
CA LEU A 68 -16.46 2.51 -7.72
C LEU A 68 -15.67 1.44 -8.48
N GLY A 69 -14.44 1.22 -8.07
CA GLY A 69 -13.59 0.20 -8.66
C GLY A 69 -13.07 0.52 -10.06
N THR A 70 -13.00 1.80 -10.42
CA THR A 70 -12.55 2.24 -11.75
C THR A 70 -11.17 2.90 -11.73
N ILE A 71 -10.51 2.86 -12.87
CA ILE A 71 -9.28 3.59 -13.19
C ILE A 71 -9.47 4.35 -14.49
N SER A 72 -8.97 5.57 -14.56
CA SER A 72 -8.94 6.37 -15.80
C SER A 72 -7.57 7.01 -15.96
N PHE A 73 -7.22 7.32 -17.19
CA PHE A 73 -6.02 8.07 -17.50
C PHE A 73 -6.40 9.55 -17.65
N SER A 74 -5.75 10.43 -16.91
CA SER A 74 -5.95 11.86 -17.04
C SER A 74 -5.38 12.37 -18.37
N ALA A 75 -5.80 13.56 -18.77
CA ALA A 75 -5.40 14.20 -20.03
C ALA A 75 -5.94 13.54 -21.33
N GLY A 76 -7.13 12.93 -21.28
CA GLY A 76 -7.83 12.43 -22.47
C GLY A 76 -7.29 11.12 -23.01
N GLY A 77 -6.54 10.39 -22.20
CA GLY A 77 -6.10 9.04 -22.55
C GLY A 77 -7.24 8.04 -22.48
N GLY A 78 -7.77 7.62 -23.63
CA GLY A 78 -8.77 6.57 -23.74
C GLY A 78 -8.20 5.17 -23.67
N ILE A 79 -9.05 4.17 -23.87
CA ILE A 79 -8.71 2.74 -23.76
C ILE A 79 -7.54 2.28 -24.65
N GLY A 80 -7.23 3.03 -25.71
CA GLY A 80 -6.14 2.76 -26.64
C GLY A 80 -4.81 3.45 -26.29
N THR A 81 -4.73 4.16 -25.18
CA THR A 81 -3.52 4.89 -24.80
C THR A 81 -2.39 3.94 -24.45
N ALA A 82 -1.23 4.13 -25.09
CA ALA A 82 -0.05 3.36 -24.75
C ALA A 82 0.39 3.63 -23.30
N PHE A 83 0.73 2.60 -22.55
CA PHE A 83 1.18 2.75 -21.15
C PHE A 83 2.36 3.70 -21.01
N SER A 84 3.27 3.72 -21.98
CA SER A 84 4.43 4.64 -21.98
C SER A 84 4.06 6.12 -22.05
N SER A 85 2.83 6.45 -22.46
CA SER A 85 2.32 7.83 -22.58
C SER A 85 1.52 8.27 -21.36
N ILE A 86 1.24 7.37 -20.42
CA ILE A 86 0.46 7.67 -19.22
C ILE A 86 1.38 8.30 -18.18
N THR A 87 1.10 9.53 -17.80
CA THR A 87 1.84 10.25 -16.75
C THR A 87 1.04 10.41 -15.47
N THR A 88 -0.27 10.34 -15.58
CA THR A 88 -1.18 10.49 -14.44
C THR A 88 -2.38 9.57 -14.64
N PHE A 89 -2.82 8.96 -13.59
CA PHE A 89 -4.07 8.20 -13.57
C PHE A 89 -4.87 8.48 -12.32
N LEU A 90 -6.17 8.37 -12.44
CA LEU A 90 -7.13 8.50 -11.36
C LEU A 90 -7.61 7.10 -11.00
N ILE A 91 -7.48 6.73 -9.76
CA ILE A 91 -7.89 5.42 -9.25
C ILE A 91 -8.98 5.58 -8.21
N SER A 92 -9.97 4.72 -8.25
CA SER A 92 -10.99 4.66 -7.21
C SER A 92 -10.37 4.23 -5.87
N LYS A 93 -10.88 4.78 -4.77
CA LYS A 93 -10.53 4.33 -3.41
C LYS A 93 -11.02 2.91 -3.10
N SER A 94 -11.86 2.35 -3.96
CA SER A 94 -12.34 0.97 -3.85
C SER A 94 -11.90 0.18 -5.08
N SER A 95 -11.55 -1.10 -4.89
CA SER A 95 -11.30 -2.03 -5.98
C SER A 95 -12.59 -2.39 -6.71
N PHE A 96 -12.50 -3.08 -7.86
CA PHE A 96 -13.66 -3.58 -8.58
C PHE A 96 -14.53 -4.52 -7.74
N GLY A 97 -13.94 -5.25 -6.80
CA GLY A 97 -14.66 -6.07 -5.83
C GLY A 97 -15.35 -5.30 -4.70
N GLY A 98 -15.27 -3.96 -4.68
CA GLY A 98 -15.89 -3.11 -3.67
C GLY A 98 -15.09 -2.93 -2.38
N GLU A 99 -13.92 -3.55 -2.27
CA GLU A 99 -13.06 -3.42 -1.09
C GLU A 99 -12.41 -2.04 -1.02
N SER A 100 -12.48 -1.39 0.14
CA SER A 100 -11.81 -0.11 0.35
C SER A 100 -10.29 -0.27 0.34
N ARG A 101 -9.62 0.60 -0.42
CA ARG A 101 -8.16 0.70 -0.53
C ARG A 101 -7.63 2.05 -0.01
N ALA A 102 -8.50 2.88 0.55
CA ALA A 102 -8.17 4.24 0.96
C ALA A 102 -6.99 4.31 1.93
N GLU A 103 -6.86 3.35 2.83
CA GLU A 103 -5.76 3.31 3.81
C GLU A 103 -4.45 2.76 3.23
N TYR A 104 -4.53 1.98 2.14
CA TYR A 104 -3.37 1.38 1.48
C TYR A 104 -2.73 2.30 0.45
N LEU A 105 -3.54 3.08 -0.26
CA LEU A 105 -3.05 3.93 -1.34
C LEU A 105 -1.89 4.84 -0.92
N PRO A 106 -1.91 5.51 0.25
CA PRO A 106 -0.79 6.35 0.70
C PRO A 106 0.52 5.59 0.91
N LEU A 107 0.47 4.28 1.14
CA LEU A 107 1.67 3.45 1.33
C LEU A 107 2.47 3.26 0.04
N PHE A 108 1.86 3.52 -1.12
CA PHE A 108 2.53 3.44 -2.41
C PHE A 108 3.33 4.70 -2.77
N ILE A 109 3.18 5.81 -2.04
CA ILE A 109 3.97 7.02 -2.32
C ILE A 109 5.47 6.69 -2.24
N GLY A 110 6.20 7.03 -3.29
CA GLY A 110 7.62 6.73 -3.45
C GLY A 110 7.94 5.29 -3.87
N LYS A 111 6.94 4.43 -4.06
CA LYS A 111 7.09 3.04 -4.54
C LYS A 111 6.87 2.96 -6.04
N ASP A 112 7.41 1.90 -6.61
CA ASP A 112 7.11 1.53 -7.99
C ASP A 112 5.89 0.61 -8.02
N ILE A 113 4.98 0.90 -8.94
CA ILE A 113 3.79 0.09 -9.21
C ILE A 113 3.79 -0.37 -10.66
N ILE A 114 3.17 -1.50 -10.91
CA ILE A 114 2.94 -2.03 -12.26
C ILE A 114 1.45 -1.91 -12.55
N LEU A 115 1.11 -1.24 -13.64
CA LEU A 115 -0.22 -1.21 -14.19
C LEU A 115 -0.23 -2.07 -15.45
N ALA A 116 -1.04 -3.10 -15.48
CA ALA A 116 -1.11 -4.05 -16.59
C ALA A 116 -2.55 -4.25 -17.06
N GLN A 117 -2.70 -4.51 -18.34
CA GLN A 117 -3.99 -4.90 -18.90
C GLN A 117 -4.28 -6.36 -18.56
N LEU A 118 -5.40 -6.63 -17.89
CA LEU A 118 -5.73 -7.97 -17.42
C LEU A 118 -5.86 -8.99 -18.58
N SER A 119 -6.41 -8.58 -19.72
CA SER A 119 -6.56 -9.43 -20.92
C SER A 119 -5.25 -9.66 -21.69
N ASN A 120 -4.23 -8.85 -21.44
CA ASN A 120 -2.91 -8.97 -22.05
C ASN A 120 -1.83 -8.45 -21.09
N ILE A 121 -1.32 -9.32 -20.25
CA ILE A 121 -0.35 -8.98 -19.20
C ILE A 121 0.99 -8.44 -19.76
N ASN A 122 1.29 -8.70 -21.04
CA ASN A 122 2.47 -8.15 -21.72
C ASN A 122 2.29 -6.66 -22.07
N ASN A 123 1.06 -6.14 -22.00
CA ASN A 123 0.75 -4.73 -22.15
C ASN A 123 0.71 -4.08 -20.76
N PHE A 124 1.83 -3.51 -20.32
CA PHE A 124 1.98 -2.95 -18.99
C PHE A 124 2.88 -1.71 -18.99
N GLY A 125 2.81 -0.97 -17.90
CA GLY A 125 3.73 0.12 -17.57
C GLY A 125 4.16 0.07 -16.10
N THR A 126 5.35 0.54 -15.83
CA THR A 126 5.88 0.70 -14.46
C THR A 126 5.93 2.19 -14.14
N TYR A 127 5.41 2.56 -12.98
CA TYR A 127 5.29 3.96 -12.58
C TYR A 127 5.76 4.13 -11.15
N LYS A 128 6.46 5.23 -10.90
CA LYS A 128 6.79 5.66 -9.54
C LYS A 128 5.68 6.58 -9.02
N VAL A 129 5.04 6.19 -7.94
CA VAL A 129 4.00 7.00 -7.31
C VAL A 129 4.63 8.21 -6.63
N GLN A 130 4.28 9.40 -7.07
CA GLN A 130 4.81 10.65 -6.51
C GLN A 130 3.89 11.23 -5.44
N ASN A 131 2.59 11.19 -5.68
CA ASN A 131 1.56 11.68 -4.75
C ASN A 131 0.24 10.93 -4.98
N ILE A 132 -0.67 11.06 -4.04
CA ILE A 132 -2.03 10.50 -4.08
C ILE A 132 -3.02 11.55 -3.58
#